data_582a094d7de4486e9621a78049ea5dfc
#
_entry.id   582a094d7de4486e9621a78049ea5dfc
#
_cell.length_a   1.000
_cell.length_b   1.000
_cell.length_c   1.000
_cell.angle_alpha   90.00
_cell.angle_beta   90.00
_cell.angle_gamma   90.00
#
_symmetry.space_group_name_H-M   'P 1'
#
loop_
_entity.id
_entity.type
_entity.pdbx_description
1 polymer ?
#
loop_
_entity_poly.entity_id
_entity_poly.type
_entity_poly.pdbx_seq_one_letter_code
_entity_poly.pdbx_strand_id
1 'polypeptide(L)'
;MTGSAQQALPQSLEEEVAAIARIDAVTTILEVICRATGLRFAAVARVTEDRWIACSVRDEIQFGLKPGSELKVETTICNEIRGSGKFVVIDHVDRDPNFCGHPIPVMYGFQSYISMPIRRRNGAFFGTLCAIDPKPAKLNTPETVGMFKLFADLIGFHLDAQDRLDISEASLLGERQVAELREQFIAVLGHDLRNPLASIDSGIRLLRRTALDEKAETIVSLMQNSVKRMVELTNNLLDLARGRLGGGFTIEPRADQALAPALDQVLAELRAASPEREIATTIAIDAPVRCDRARIAQLFSNLLANALIHGAQDKPVRVEARTCDGLFELSVINAGDLIPPAKLRSLFQPFFRASPVAGYRGLGLGLYIASEIAHAHGGTLDAVSTAEETRFTFRMPLG
;
A
#
# COMPACT_ATOMS: atom_id res chain seq x y z
N MET A 1 -43.33 -20.67 -32.80
CA MET A 1 -42.95 -21.26 -31.49
C MET A 1 -41.67 -22.04 -31.66
N THR A 2 -40.54 -21.43 -31.42
CA THR A 2 -39.28 -22.13 -31.19
C THR A 2 -38.52 -21.29 -30.16
N GLY A 3 -38.65 -21.69 -28.90
CA GLY A 3 -37.86 -21.10 -27.83
C GLY A 3 -36.39 -21.47 -28.03
N SER A 4 -35.58 -20.50 -28.38
CA SER A 4 -34.14 -20.62 -28.32
C SER A 4 -33.75 -20.66 -26.86
N ALA A 5 -33.21 -21.81 -26.43
CA ALA A 5 -32.55 -21.93 -25.14
C ALA A 5 -31.40 -20.91 -25.11
N GLN A 6 -31.52 -19.88 -24.27
CA GLN A 6 -30.44 -18.97 -23.95
C GLN A 6 -29.40 -19.82 -23.22
N GLN A 7 -28.30 -20.18 -23.93
CA GLN A 7 -27.14 -20.75 -23.30
C GLN A 7 -26.52 -19.67 -22.41
N ALA A 8 -26.31 -19.97 -21.14
CA ALA A 8 -25.64 -19.08 -20.20
C ALA A 8 -24.28 -18.63 -20.76
N LEU A 9 -24.02 -17.34 -20.66
CA LEU A 9 -22.75 -16.74 -21.07
C LEU A 9 -21.61 -17.29 -20.18
N PRO A 10 -20.40 -17.54 -20.71
CA PRO A 10 -19.22 -17.71 -19.87
C PRO A 10 -19.04 -16.49 -18.97
N GLN A 11 -18.69 -16.68 -17.71
CA GLN A 11 -18.63 -15.63 -16.69
C GLN A 11 -17.81 -14.41 -17.14
N SER A 12 -16.70 -14.64 -17.86
CA SER A 12 -15.87 -13.58 -18.45
C SER A 12 -16.60 -12.72 -19.51
N LEU A 13 -17.54 -13.30 -20.26
CA LEU A 13 -18.26 -12.59 -21.31
C LEU A 13 -19.42 -11.76 -20.73
N GLU A 14 -20.04 -12.25 -19.66
CA GLU A 14 -21.04 -11.47 -18.89
C GLU A 14 -20.38 -10.24 -18.25
N GLU A 15 -19.18 -10.38 -17.71
CA GLU A 15 -18.41 -9.28 -17.12
C GLU A 15 -18.03 -8.24 -18.18
N GLU A 16 -17.61 -8.66 -19.38
CA GLU A 16 -17.31 -7.74 -20.49
C GLU A 16 -18.55 -6.97 -21.01
N VAL A 17 -19.70 -7.62 -21.06
CA VAL A 17 -20.98 -6.97 -21.42
C VAL A 17 -21.39 -5.99 -20.33
N ALA A 18 -21.30 -6.40 -19.07
CA ALA A 18 -21.60 -5.54 -17.93
C ALA A 18 -20.65 -4.33 -17.82
N ALA A 19 -19.38 -4.47 -18.25
CA ALA A 19 -18.43 -3.37 -18.28
C ALA A 19 -18.92 -2.18 -19.12
N ILE A 20 -19.53 -2.43 -20.27
CA ILE A 20 -20.13 -1.36 -21.09
C ILE A 20 -21.30 -0.68 -20.38
N ALA A 21 -22.12 -1.43 -19.65
CA ALA A 21 -23.25 -0.86 -18.90
C ALA A 21 -22.80 0.07 -17.75
N ARG A 22 -21.58 -0.13 -17.23
CA ARG A 22 -20.97 0.73 -16.21
C ARG A 22 -20.37 2.04 -16.75
N ILE A 23 -20.29 2.19 -18.09
CA ILE A 23 -19.81 3.40 -18.74
C ILE A 23 -21.00 4.34 -18.98
N ASP A 24 -21.27 5.27 -18.08
CA ASP A 24 -22.39 6.21 -18.17
C ASP A 24 -22.42 6.98 -19.50
N ALA A 25 -21.25 7.28 -20.06
CA ALA A 25 -21.11 7.97 -21.32
C ALA A 25 -21.70 7.22 -22.52
N VAL A 26 -21.82 5.87 -22.47
CA VAL A 26 -22.29 5.07 -23.60
C VAL A 26 -23.74 5.41 -23.97
N THR A 27 -24.61 5.56 -23.00
CA THR A 27 -26.01 5.96 -23.24
C THR A 27 -26.07 7.32 -23.94
N THR A 28 -25.30 8.29 -23.49
CA THR A 28 -25.22 9.61 -24.11
C THR A 28 -24.63 9.55 -25.52
N ILE A 29 -23.60 8.73 -25.73
CA ILE A 29 -22.99 8.50 -27.06
C ILE A 29 -24.04 8.00 -28.05
N LEU A 30 -24.84 6.97 -27.69
CA LEU A 30 -25.86 6.43 -28.55
C LEU A 30 -26.94 7.47 -28.86
N GLU A 31 -27.31 8.30 -27.88
CA GLU A 31 -28.26 9.39 -28.09
C GLU A 31 -27.70 10.45 -29.05
N VAL A 32 -26.47 10.88 -28.88
CA VAL A 32 -25.81 11.87 -29.75
C VAL A 32 -25.72 11.33 -31.19
N ILE A 33 -25.34 10.05 -31.35
CA ILE A 33 -25.27 9.39 -32.65
C ILE A 33 -26.63 9.49 -33.36
N CYS A 34 -27.72 9.05 -32.70
CA CYS A 34 -29.07 9.08 -33.30
C CYS A 34 -29.49 10.52 -33.67
N ARG A 35 -29.24 11.49 -32.80
CA ARG A 35 -29.60 12.90 -33.06
C ARG A 35 -28.76 13.52 -34.19
N ALA A 36 -27.47 13.25 -34.25
CA ALA A 36 -26.57 13.86 -35.24
C ALA A 36 -26.74 13.24 -36.65
N THR A 37 -27.05 11.95 -36.73
CA THR A 37 -27.18 11.23 -38.01
C THR A 37 -28.60 11.11 -38.52
N GLY A 38 -29.59 11.28 -37.64
CA GLY A 38 -30.99 10.98 -37.91
C GLY A 38 -31.34 9.48 -37.92
N LEU A 39 -30.36 8.62 -37.62
CA LEU A 39 -30.63 7.19 -37.46
C LEU A 39 -31.38 6.92 -36.15
N ARG A 40 -32.30 5.98 -36.17
CA ARG A 40 -33.20 5.70 -35.04
C ARG A 40 -32.83 4.42 -34.26
N PHE A 41 -31.76 3.74 -34.64
CA PHE A 41 -31.21 2.64 -33.88
C PHE A 41 -29.69 2.81 -33.78
N ALA A 42 -29.14 2.65 -32.56
CA ALA A 42 -27.72 2.60 -32.33
C ALA A 42 -27.42 1.59 -31.23
N ALA A 43 -26.28 0.91 -31.33
CA ALA A 43 -25.87 -0.09 -30.34
C ALA A 43 -24.34 -0.18 -30.19
N VAL A 44 -23.91 -0.53 -29.00
CA VAL A 44 -22.58 -1.08 -28.72
C VAL A 44 -22.73 -2.58 -28.57
N ALA A 45 -21.98 -3.35 -29.37
CA ALA A 45 -22.00 -4.80 -29.34
C ALA A 45 -20.65 -5.40 -29.03
N ARG A 46 -20.61 -6.40 -28.15
CA ARG A 46 -19.47 -7.32 -28.02
C ARG A 46 -19.54 -8.34 -29.15
N VAL A 47 -18.45 -8.49 -29.90
CA VAL A 47 -18.40 -9.41 -31.04
C VAL A 47 -17.21 -10.36 -30.86
N THR A 48 -17.49 -11.62 -30.71
CA THR A 48 -16.51 -12.73 -30.63
C THR A 48 -16.47 -13.51 -31.95
N GLU A 49 -15.81 -14.64 -31.99
CA GLU A 49 -15.76 -15.51 -33.18
C GLU A 49 -17.13 -16.12 -33.51
N ASP A 50 -17.91 -16.41 -32.49
CA ASP A 50 -19.14 -17.18 -32.55
C ASP A 50 -20.36 -16.45 -32.03
N ARG A 51 -20.22 -15.27 -31.41
CA ARG A 51 -21.33 -14.53 -30.77
C ARG A 51 -21.28 -13.04 -31.07
N TRP A 52 -22.46 -12.47 -31.25
CA TRP A 52 -22.73 -11.04 -31.26
C TRP A 52 -23.71 -10.73 -30.13
N ILE A 53 -23.32 -9.87 -29.17
CA ILE A 53 -24.09 -9.57 -27.97
C ILE A 53 -24.26 -8.07 -27.84
N ALA A 54 -25.50 -7.60 -27.74
CA ALA A 54 -25.83 -6.21 -27.49
C ALA A 54 -25.43 -5.82 -26.05
N CYS A 55 -24.48 -4.90 -25.89
CA CYS A 55 -24.09 -4.39 -24.58
C CYS A 55 -24.92 -3.19 -24.15
N SER A 56 -25.20 -2.27 -25.09
CA SER A 56 -26.06 -1.10 -24.89
C SER A 56 -26.80 -0.81 -26.19
N VAL A 57 -28.06 -0.42 -26.08
CA VAL A 57 -28.95 -0.23 -27.23
C VAL A 57 -29.80 1.01 -27.04
N ARG A 58 -29.95 1.80 -28.10
CA ARG A 58 -31.01 2.78 -28.31
C ARG A 58 -31.83 2.36 -29.52
N ASP A 59 -33.09 2.08 -29.30
CA ASP A 59 -34.01 1.54 -30.33
C ASP A 59 -35.30 2.36 -30.41
N GLU A 60 -35.41 3.17 -31.47
CA GLU A 60 -36.59 3.97 -31.79
C GLU A 60 -37.38 3.41 -33.01
N ILE A 61 -36.90 2.30 -33.60
CA ILE A 61 -37.53 1.64 -34.75
C ILE A 61 -38.20 0.32 -34.41
N GLN A 62 -38.22 -0.05 -33.11
CA GLN A 62 -38.75 -1.32 -32.63
C GLN A 62 -38.02 -2.54 -33.26
N PHE A 63 -36.70 -2.45 -33.42
CA PHE A 63 -35.87 -3.54 -33.91
C PHE A 63 -35.91 -4.75 -32.95
N GLY A 64 -36.17 -4.48 -31.67
CA GLY A 64 -36.44 -5.49 -30.65
C GLY A 64 -35.25 -6.00 -29.90
N LEU A 65 -34.07 -5.44 -30.11
CA LEU A 65 -32.87 -5.77 -29.33
C LEU A 65 -32.85 -4.99 -28.01
N LYS A 66 -32.38 -5.68 -26.95
CA LYS A 66 -32.15 -5.12 -25.62
C LYS A 66 -30.72 -5.48 -25.17
N PRO A 67 -30.17 -4.79 -24.20
CA PRO A 67 -28.90 -5.23 -23.59
C PRO A 67 -28.97 -6.70 -23.18
N GLY A 68 -27.97 -7.50 -23.53
CA GLY A 68 -27.92 -8.95 -23.38
C GLY A 68 -28.56 -9.76 -24.53
N SER A 69 -29.23 -9.11 -25.51
CA SER A 69 -29.74 -9.81 -26.70
C SER A 69 -28.60 -10.28 -27.59
N GLU A 70 -28.79 -11.45 -28.22
CA GLU A 70 -27.79 -12.05 -29.10
C GLU A 70 -28.32 -12.18 -30.55
N LEU A 71 -27.38 -12.00 -31.48
CA LEU A 71 -27.55 -12.36 -32.87
C LEU A 71 -26.53 -13.40 -33.28
N LYS A 72 -26.86 -14.21 -34.28
CA LYS A 72 -25.88 -15.10 -34.90
C LYS A 72 -24.81 -14.25 -35.59
N VAL A 73 -23.55 -14.38 -35.18
CA VAL A 73 -22.45 -13.52 -35.65
C VAL A 73 -22.32 -13.53 -37.19
N GLU A 74 -22.54 -14.68 -37.82
CA GLU A 74 -22.48 -14.86 -39.28
C GLU A 74 -23.55 -14.08 -40.02
N THR A 75 -24.64 -13.71 -39.33
CA THR A 75 -25.75 -12.91 -39.92
C THR A 75 -25.55 -11.42 -39.67
N THR A 76 -24.37 -10.97 -39.27
CA THR A 76 -24.08 -9.56 -38.97
C THR A 76 -22.91 -9.03 -39.79
N ILE A 77 -23.01 -7.78 -40.27
CA ILE A 77 -21.86 -7.08 -40.91
C ILE A 77 -20.74 -6.86 -39.91
N CYS A 78 -21.03 -6.87 -38.60
CA CYS A 78 -20.02 -6.76 -37.54
C CYS A 78 -18.98 -7.90 -37.56
N ASN A 79 -19.33 -9.08 -38.07
CA ASN A 79 -18.37 -10.18 -38.28
C ASN A 79 -17.36 -9.85 -39.37
N GLU A 80 -17.77 -9.20 -40.45
CA GLU A 80 -16.87 -8.73 -41.51
C GLU A 80 -15.89 -7.67 -40.98
N ILE A 81 -16.40 -6.76 -40.12
CA ILE A 81 -15.59 -5.74 -39.44
C ILE A 81 -14.56 -6.39 -38.52
N ARG A 82 -14.93 -7.44 -37.79
CA ARG A 82 -14.02 -8.21 -36.93
C ARG A 82 -12.87 -8.81 -37.75
N GLY A 83 -13.18 -9.42 -38.89
CA GLY A 83 -12.20 -10.06 -39.78
C GLY A 83 -11.30 -9.07 -40.50
N SER A 84 -11.88 -7.98 -41.05
CA SER A 84 -11.15 -6.98 -41.85
C SER A 84 -10.48 -5.90 -40.99
N GLY A 85 -10.99 -5.64 -39.80
CA GLY A 85 -10.60 -4.51 -38.95
C GLY A 85 -11.00 -3.13 -39.48
N LYS A 86 -11.77 -3.07 -40.57
CA LYS A 86 -12.21 -1.83 -41.22
C LYS A 86 -13.65 -1.52 -40.86
N PHE A 87 -13.96 -0.23 -40.74
CA PHE A 87 -15.34 0.21 -40.55
C PHE A 87 -16.15 0.04 -41.84
N VAL A 88 -17.47 -0.01 -41.72
CA VAL A 88 -18.42 -0.08 -42.82
C VAL A 88 -19.38 1.08 -42.74
N VAL A 89 -19.64 1.75 -43.86
CA VAL A 89 -20.64 2.82 -44.00
C VAL A 89 -21.46 2.58 -45.28
N ILE A 90 -22.79 2.59 -45.16
CA ILE A 90 -23.74 2.39 -46.25
C ILE A 90 -24.78 3.51 -46.16
N ASP A 91 -24.77 4.41 -47.12
CA ASP A 91 -25.76 5.50 -47.20
C ASP A 91 -27.12 5.01 -47.69
N HIS A 92 -27.12 4.08 -48.63
CA HIS A 92 -28.32 3.52 -49.23
C HIS A 92 -28.02 2.12 -49.79
N VAL A 93 -28.55 1.09 -49.17
CA VAL A 93 -28.26 -0.31 -49.49
C VAL A 93 -28.53 -0.62 -50.97
N ASP A 94 -29.69 -0.24 -51.53
CA ASP A 94 -30.06 -0.55 -52.89
C ASP A 94 -29.18 0.13 -53.96
N ARG A 95 -28.36 1.12 -53.56
CA ARG A 95 -27.45 1.86 -54.44
C ARG A 95 -25.95 1.59 -54.13
N ASP A 96 -25.69 0.82 -53.08
CA ASP A 96 -24.32 0.51 -52.69
C ASP A 96 -23.76 -0.64 -53.55
N PRO A 97 -22.58 -0.48 -54.17
CA PRO A 97 -22.04 -1.49 -55.09
C PRO A 97 -21.67 -2.82 -54.37
N ASN A 98 -21.45 -2.81 -53.06
CA ASN A 98 -21.04 -3.99 -52.30
C ASN A 98 -22.25 -4.63 -51.56
N PHE A 99 -23.26 -3.86 -51.21
CA PHE A 99 -24.37 -4.29 -50.37
C PHE A 99 -25.73 -4.36 -51.07
N CYS A 100 -25.84 -3.94 -52.34
CA CYS A 100 -27.05 -4.13 -53.14
C CYS A 100 -27.31 -5.64 -53.34
N GLY A 101 -28.45 -6.10 -52.84
CA GLY A 101 -28.82 -7.53 -52.85
C GLY A 101 -28.13 -8.39 -51.79
N HIS A 102 -27.37 -7.80 -50.89
CA HIS A 102 -26.72 -8.54 -49.79
C HIS A 102 -27.82 -9.05 -48.81
N PRO A 103 -27.73 -10.33 -48.32
CA PRO A 103 -28.79 -10.94 -47.50
C PRO A 103 -29.01 -10.26 -46.16
N ILE A 104 -27.98 -9.68 -45.54
CA ILE A 104 -28.06 -9.09 -44.19
C ILE A 104 -28.97 -7.87 -44.15
N PRO A 105 -28.82 -6.83 -44.98
CA PRO A 105 -29.76 -5.71 -45.03
C PRO A 105 -31.19 -6.11 -45.28
N VAL A 106 -31.41 -7.09 -46.14
CA VAL A 106 -32.75 -7.62 -46.45
C VAL A 106 -33.37 -8.33 -45.24
N MET A 107 -32.55 -9.15 -44.55
CA MET A 107 -33.00 -9.90 -43.35
C MET A 107 -33.43 -8.97 -42.22
N TYR A 108 -32.69 -7.87 -41.99
CA TYR A 108 -32.91 -6.95 -40.89
C TYR A 108 -33.70 -5.68 -41.30
N GLY A 109 -34.02 -5.48 -42.57
CA GLY A 109 -34.88 -4.42 -43.05
C GLY A 109 -34.31 -3.01 -42.97
N PHE A 110 -32.97 -2.84 -43.03
CA PHE A 110 -32.33 -1.52 -43.01
C PHE A 110 -31.86 -1.08 -44.39
N GLN A 111 -31.84 0.25 -44.61
CA GLN A 111 -31.38 0.90 -45.85
C GLN A 111 -30.11 1.74 -45.64
N SER A 112 -29.82 2.13 -44.40
CA SER A 112 -28.56 2.79 -44.06
C SER A 112 -27.90 2.14 -42.85
N TYR A 113 -26.58 2.13 -42.83
CA TYR A 113 -25.77 1.43 -41.84
C TYR A 113 -24.44 2.10 -41.66
N ILE A 114 -24.01 2.24 -40.43
CA ILE A 114 -22.62 2.60 -40.08
C ILE A 114 -22.18 1.76 -38.89
N SER A 115 -20.95 1.25 -38.96
CA SER A 115 -20.37 0.52 -37.86
C SER A 115 -18.88 0.71 -37.79
N MET A 116 -18.39 1.02 -36.59
CA MET A 116 -17.01 1.31 -36.27
C MET A 116 -16.45 0.26 -35.31
N PRO A 117 -15.27 -0.32 -35.56
CA PRO A 117 -14.63 -1.25 -34.62
C PRO A 117 -14.22 -0.53 -33.35
N ILE A 118 -14.57 -1.09 -32.19
CA ILE A 118 -14.08 -0.68 -30.88
C ILE A 118 -12.84 -1.50 -30.58
N ARG A 119 -11.71 -0.82 -30.32
CA ARG A 119 -10.43 -1.45 -30.01
C ARG A 119 -9.94 -1.01 -28.64
N ARG A 120 -9.34 -1.94 -27.94
CA ARG A 120 -8.59 -1.64 -26.71
C ARG A 120 -7.25 -1.01 -27.06
N ARG A 121 -6.59 -0.38 -26.09
CA ARG A 121 -5.26 0.27 -26.30
C ARG A 121 -4.16 -0.69 -26.77
N ASN A 122 -4.26 -1.96 -26.41
CA ASN A 122 -3.36 -3.01 -26.89
C ASN A 122 -3.64 -3.43 -28.36
N GLY A 123 -4.62 -2.78 -29.02
CA GLY A 123 -5.04 -3.10 -30.38
C GLY A 123 -6.07 -4.23 -30.49
N ALA A 124 -6.37 -4.93 -29.38
CA ALA A 124 -7.34 -6.02 -29.39
C ALA A 124 -8.74 -5.51 -29.76
N PHE A 125 -9.43 -6.25 -30.61
CA PHE A 125 -10.78 -5.96 -31.03
C PHE A 125 -11.76 -6.37 -29.89
N PHE A 126 -12.59 -5.45 -29.46
CA PHE A 126 -13.64 -5.70 -28.47
C PHE A 126 -14.97 -6.01 -29.16
N GLY A 127 -15.38 -5.17 -30.08
CA GLY A 127 -16.69 -5.24 -30.70
C GLY A 127 -16.93 -4.06 -31.64
N THR A 128 -18.17 -3.66 -31.78
CA THR A 128 -18.54 -2.57 -32.70
C THR A 128 -19.49 -1.56 -32.06
N LEU A 129 -19.34 -0.31 -32.48
CA LEU A 129 -20.33 0.75 -32.32
C LEU A 129 -21.07 0.88 -33.65
N CYS A 130 -22.34 0.52 -33.68
CA CYS A 130 -23.13 0.50 -34.91
C CYS A 130 -24.42 1.29 -34.80
N ALA A 131 -24.90 1.77 -35.94
CA ALA A 131 -26.21 2.37 -36.07
C ALA A 131 -26.85 2.04 -37.42
N ILE A 132 -28.17 1.89 -37.44
CA ILE A 132 -28.97 1.52 -38.63
C ILE A 132 -30.27 2.32 -38.71
N ASP A 133 -30.82 2.41 -39.92
CA ASP A 133 -32.18 2.92 -40.15
C ASP A 133 -32.82 2.23 -41.37
N PRO A 134 -34.17 1.97 -41.34
CA PRO A 134 -34.90 1.50 -42.49
C PRO A 134 -34.97 2.49 -43.67
N LYS A 135 -34.56 3.74 -43.48
CA LYS A 135 -34.49 4.77 -44.48
C LYS A 135 -33.03 5.06 -44.86
N PRO A 136 -32.78 5.44 -46.13
CA PRO A 136 -31.48 5.94 -46.52
C PRO A 136 -31.08 7.20 -45.75
N ALA A 137 -29.78 7.32 -45.42
CA ALA A 137 -29.24 8.47 -44.74
C ALA A 137 -27.79 8.77 -45.25
N LYS A 138 -27.40 10.04 -45.31
CA LYS A 138 -26.08 10.46 -45.74
C LYS A 138 -25.09 10.30 -44.56
N LEU A 139 -24.42 9.18 -44.49
CA LEU A 139 -23.52 8.79 -43.40
C LEU A 139 -22.04 8.89 -43.78
N ASN A 140 -21.71 8.67 -45.06
CA ASN A 140 -20.35 8.67 -45.56
C ASN A 140 -19.82 10.10 -45.71
N THR A 141 -19.71 10.80 -44.59
CA THR A 141 -19.12 12.14 -44.51
C THR A 141 -17.95 12.13 -43.49
N PRO A 142 -16.91 12.98 -43.70
CA PRO A 142 -15.81 13.06 -42.76
C PRO A 142 -16.23 13.31 -41.30
N GLU A 143 -17.28 14.12 -41.11
CA GLU A 143 -17.83 14.48 -39.80
C GLU A 143 -18.47 13.28 -39.10
N THR A 144 -19.32 12.55 -39.81
CA THR A 144 -20.03 11.36 -39.27
C THR A 144 -19.04 10.24 -38.98
N VAL A 145 -18.14 9.92 -39.92
CA VAL A 145 -17.11 8.90 -39.72
C VAL A 145 -16.15 9.27 -38.60
N GLY A 146 -15.75 10.56 -38.55
CA GLY A 146 -14.90 11.10 -37.46
C GLY A 146 -15.56 11.00 -36.09
N MET A 147 -16.85 11.30 -36.01
CA MET A 147 -17.63 11.18 -34.75
C MET A 147 -17.70 9.72 -34.28
N PHE A 148 -18.04 8.77 -35.16
CA PHE A 148 -18.09 7.35 -34.81
C PHE A 148 -16.73 6.83 -34.35
N LYS A 149 -15.67 7.22 -35.05
CA LYS A 149 -14.30 6.86 -34.66
C LYS A 149 -13.96 7.38 -33.26
N LEU A 150 -14.21 8.68 -33.01
CA LEU A 150 -13.95 9.28 -31.70
C LEU A 150 -14.72 8.55 -30.58
N PHE A 151 -15.98 8.23 -30.80
CA PHE A 151 -16.79 7.52 -29.81
C PHE A 151 -16.35 6.07 -29.60
N ALA A 152 -15.97 5.35 -30.65
CA ALA A 152 -15.41 4.01 -30.55
C ALA A 152 -14.10 4.01 -29.78
N ASP A 153 -13.21 4.97 -30.06
CA ASP A 153 -11.94 5.15 -29.34
C ASP A 153 -12.20 5.51 -27.86
N LEU A 154 -13.17 6.37 -27.57
CA LEU A 154 -13.56 6.75 -26.21
C LEU A 154 -14.10 5.55 -25.40
N ILE A 155 -14.95 4.73 -26.00
CA ILE A 155 -15.46 3.50 -25.36
C ILE A 155 -14.31 2.54 -25.06
N GLY A 156 -13.41 2.32 -26.02
CA GLY A 156 -12.20 1.50 -25.81
C GLY A 156 -11.31 2.00 -24.68
N PHE A 157 -11.11 3.33 -24.60
CA PHE A 157 -10.37 3.95 -23.51
C PHE A 157 -10.99 3.73 -22.13
N HIS A 158 -12.32 3.89 -22.02
CA HIS A 158 -13.03 3.66 -20.76
C HIS A 158 -12.98 2.21 -20.30
N LEU A 159 -13.11 1.24 -21.22
CA LEU A 159 -12.95 -0.18 -20.91
C LEU A 159 -11.56 -0.47 -20.28
N ASP A 160 -10.51 0.07 -20.90
CA ASP A 160 -9.15 -0.12 -20.38
C ASP A 160 -8.90 0.62 -19.05
N ALA A 161 -9.57 1.75 -18.83
CA ALA A 161 -9.48 2.49 -17.57
C ALA A 161 -10.14 1.72 -16.42
N GLN A 162 -11.31 1.12 -16.66
CA GLN A 162 -12.01 0.28 -15.70
C GLN A 162 -11.17 -0.94 -15.30
N ASP A 163 -10.64 -1.70 -16.28
CA ASP A 163 -9.79 -2.86 -16.00
C ASP A 163 -8.59 -2.51 -15.11
N ARG A 164 -7.98 -1.34 -15.34
CA ARG A 164 -6.85 -0.87 -14.51
C ARG A 164 -7.27 -0.53 -13.09
N LEU A 165 -8.43 0.09 -12.92
CA LEU A 165 -8.97 0.41 -11.59
C LEU A 165 -9.26 -0.89 -10.83
N ASP A 166 -9.94 -1.85 -11.45
CA ASP A 166 -10.28 -3.13 -10.83
C ASP A 166 -9.02 -3.90 -10.38
N ILE A 167 -7.97 -3.94 -11.22
CA ILE A 167 -6.67 -4.56 -10.89
C ILE A 167 -5.99 -3.82 -9.74
N SER A 168 -5.99 -2.48 -9.75
CA SER A 168 -5.36 -1.67 -8.72
C SER A 168 -6.05 -1.83 -7.36
N GLU A 169 -7.39 -1.84 -7.34
CA GLU A 169 -8.18 -2.06 -6.14
C GLU A 169 -7.96 -3.46 -5.55
N ALA A 170 -7.94 -4.49 -6.39
CA ALA A 170 -7.65 -5.86 -5.96
C ALA A 170 -6.24 -5.99 -5.36
N SER A 171 -5.24 -5.32 -5.95
CA SER A 171 -3.87 -5.29 -5.43
C SER A 171 -3.80 -4.61 -4.07
N LEU A 172 -4.44 -3.44 -3.91
CA LEU A 172 -4.49 -2.69 -2.66
C LEU A 172 -5.20 -3.48 -1.54
N LEU A 173 -6.29 -4.18 -1.86
CA LEU A 173 -6.98 -5.05 -0.92
C LEU A 173 -6.08 -6.20 -0.45
N GLY A 174 -5.36 -6.83 -1.39
CA GLY A 174 -4.40 -7.89 -1.07
C GLY A 174 -3.27 -7.40 -0.15
N GLU A 175 -2.70 -6.23 -0.43
CA GLU A 175 -1.65 -5.63 0.41
C GLU A 175 -2.16 -5.32 1.82
N ARG A 176 -3.38 -4.77 1.95
CA ARG A 176 -4.01 -4.49 3.25
C ARG A 176 -4.23 -5.77 4.07
N GLN A 177 -4.76 -6.82 3.46
CA GLN A 177 -4.98 -8.09 4.15
C GLN A 177 -3.67 -8.71 4.65
N VAL A 178 -2.61 -8.67 3.85
CA VAL A 178 -1.29 -9.14 4.26
C VAL A 178 -0.74 -8.30 5.41
N ALA A 179 -0.92 -6.98 5.39
CA ALA A 179 -0.50 -6.10 6.47
C ALA A 179 -1.26 -6.39 7.78
N GLU A 180 -2.58 -6.55 7.74
CA GLU A 180 -3.41 -6.90 8.90
C GLU A 180 -3.02 -8.25 9.51
N LEU A 181 -2.83 -9.28 8.68
CA LEU A 181 -2.38 -10.58 9.16
C LEU A 181 -1.00 -10.52 9.84
N ARG A 182 -0.09 -9.70 9.31
CA ARG A 182 1.23 -9.47 9.91
C ARG A 182 1.13 -8.80 11.27
N GLU A 183 0.29 -7.78 11.41
CA GLU A 183 0.08 -7.09 12.70
C GLU A 183 -0.51 -8.04 13.74
N GLN A 184 -1.54 -8.81 13.39
CA GLN A 184 -2.13 -9.82 14.25
C GLN A 184 -1.11 -10.86 14.69
N PHE A 185 -0.29 -11.37 13.77
CA PHE A 185 0.75 -12.34 14.06
C PHE A 185 1.79 -11.79 15.06
N ILE A 186 2.24 -10.55 14.88
CA ILE A 186 3.19 -9.88 15.79
C ILE A 186 2.56 -9.70 17.19
N ALA A 187 1.29 -9.30 17.26
CA ALA A 187 0.59 -9.12 18.52
C ALA A 187 0.46 -10.44 19.30
N VAL A 188 0.06 -11.52 18.62
CA VAL A 188 -0.08 -12.86 19.21
C VAL A 188 1.29 -13.37 19.67
N LEU A 189 2.31 -13.33 18.82
CA LEU A 189 3.67 -13.74 19.21
C LEU A 189 4.19 -12.97 20.41
N GLY A 190 3.94 -11.65 20.44
CA GLY A 190 4.37 -10.81 21.56
C GLY A 190 3.75 -11.22 22.89
N HIS A 191 2.46 -11.53 22.89
CA HIS A 191 1.74 -12.01 24.06
C HIS A 191 2.25 -13.41 24.48
N ASP A 192 2.36 -14.33 23.55
CA ASP A 192 2.69 -15.74 23.81
C ASP A 192 4.16 -15.93 24.23
N LEU A 193 5.05 -15.00 23.86
CA LEU A 193 6.42 -15.00 24.35
C LEU A 193 6.56 -14.33 25.72
N ARG A 194 5.77 -13.27 26.03
CA ARG A 194 5.83 -12.60 27.34
C ARG A 194 5.30 -13.47 28.48
N ASN A 195 4.26 -14.25 28.23
CA ASN A 195 3.60 -15.06 29.26
C ASN A 195 4.54 -16.08 29.92
N PRO A 196 5.25 -16.96 29.19
CA PRO A 196 6.18 -17.91 29.81
C PRO A 196 7.34 -17.19 30.50
N LEU A 197 7.82 -16.08 29.95
CA LEU A 197 8.90 -15.28 30.58
C LEU A 197 8.44 -14.65 31.89
N ALA A 198 7.21 -14.13 31.96
CA ALA A 198 6.63 -13.60 33.19
C ALA A 198 6.43 -14.70 34.25
N SER A 199 6.07 -15.91 33.84
CA SER A 199 5.94 -17.05 34.74
C SER A 199 7.29 -17.47 35.34
N ILE A 200 8.34 -17.51 34.51
CA ILE A 200 9.72 -17.83 34.98
C ILE A 200 10.21 -16.72 35.93
N ASP A 201 10.00 -15.45 35.59
CA ASP A 201 10.40 -14.31 36.43
C ASP A 201 9.66 -14.34 37.79
N SER A 202 8.37 -14.70 37.79
CA SER A 202 7.60 -14.88 39.02
C SER A 202 8.12 -16.03 39.88
N GLY A 203 8.50 -17.15 39.27
CA GLY A 203 9.15 -18.27 39.97
C GLY A 203 10.49 -17.87 40.59
N ILE A 204 11.33 -17.14 39.87
CA ILE A 204 12.60 -16.60 40.37
C ILE A 204 12.39 -15.66 41.58
N ARG A 205 11.38 -14.78 41.51
CA ARG A 205 11.04 -13.90 42.62
C ARG A 205 10.55 -14.66 43.88
N LEU A 206 9.83 -15.75 43.69
CA LEU A 206 9.40 -16.62 44.79
C LEU A 206 10.59 -17.33 45.43
N LEU A 207 11.52 -17.88 44.64
CA LEU A 207 12.76 -18.49 45.12
C LEU A 207 13.61 -17.52 45.97
N ARG A 208 13.68 -16.26 45.57
CA ARG A 208 14.38 -15.22 46.38
C ARG A 208 13.78 -14.89 47.73
N ARG A 209 12.51 -15.30 47.96
CA ARG A 209 11.86 -15.13 49.27
C ARG A 209 12.17 -16.28 50.24
N THR A 210 12.81 -17.35 49.76
CA THR A 210 13.25 -18.49 50.58
C THR A 210 14.72 -18.26 50.98
N ALA A 211 15.17 -18.90 52.08
CA ALA A 211 16.56 -18.87 52.45
C ALA A 211 17.37 -19.65 51.41
N LEU A 212 18.22 -18.95 50.70
CA LEU A 212 19.14 -19.49 49.66
C LEU A 212 20.57 -19.51 50.23
N ASP A 213 21.35 -20.51 49.88
CA ASP A 213 22.81 -20.46 50.04
C ASP A 213 23.43 -19.56 48.97
N GLU A 214 24.68 -19.17 49.17
CA GLU A 214 25.42 -18.27 48.27
C GLU A 214 25.49 -18.77 46.84
N LYS A 215 25.57 -20.09 46.64
CA LYS A 215 25.60 -20.72 45.32
C LYS A 215 24.23 -20.64 44.64
N ALA A 216 23.13 -20.92 45.37
CA ALA A 216 21.78 -20.82 44.88
C ALA A 216 21.43 -19.36 44.55
N GLU A 217 21.85 -18.39 45.35
CA GLU A 217 21.65 -16.96 45.09
C GLU A 217 22.34 -16.49 43.81
N THR A 218 23.56 -16.97 43.55
CA THR A 218 24.27 -16.75 42.31
C THR A 218 23.52 -17.31 41.11
N ILE A 219 23.04 -18.55 41.22
CA ILE A 219 22.26 -19.21 40.13
C ILE A 219 20.96 -18.44 39.84
N VAL A 220 20.20 -18.08 40.87
CA VAL A 220 18.95 -17.32 40.76
C VAL A 220 19.17 -15.95 40.12
N SER A 221 20.29 -15.29 40.45
CA SER A 221 20.65 -14.02 39.82
C SER A 221 21.01 -14.18 38.34
N LEU A 222 21.70 -15.24 37.94
CA LEU A 222 21.99 -15.58 36.55
C LEU A 222 20.71 -15.87 35.75
N MET A 223 19.77 -16.63 36.35
CA MET A 223 18.46 -16.92 35.76
C MET A 223 17.65 -15.62 35.55
N GLN A 224 17.58 -14.73 36.54
CA GLN A 224 16.90 -13.45 36.42
C GLN A 224 17.46 -12.56 35.33
N ASN A 225 18.78 -12.47 35.23
CA ASN A 225 19.47 -11.72 34.18
C ASN A 225 19.16 -12.32 32.78
N SER A 226 19.06 -13.64 32.69
CA SER A 226 18.71 -14.31 31.44
C SER A 226 17.26 -14.03 31.02
N VAL A 227 16.32 -14.05 31.96
CA VAL A 227 14.90 -13.71 31.69
C VAL A 227 14.76 -12.25 31.26
N LYS A 228 15.39 -11.30 31.98
CA LYS A 228 15.40 -9.89 31.58
C LYS A 228 15.89 -9.72 30.15
N ARG A 229 17.00 -10.37 29.80
CA ARG A 229 17.55 -10.33 28.44
C ARG A 229 16.58 -10.90 27.39
N MET A 230 15.90 -12.01 27.68
CA MET A 230 14.91 -12.58 26.77
C MET A 230 13.72 -11.64 26.58
N VAL A 231 13.25 -10.96 27.61
CA VAL A 231 12.18 -9.93 27.50
C VAL A 231 12.64 -8.78 26.59
N GLU A 232 13.84 -8.26 26.78
CA GLU A 232 14.41 -7.18 25.95
C GLU A 232 14.53 -7.62 24.48
N LEU A 233 15.07 -8.80 24.21
CA LEU A 233 15.22 -9.35 22.86
C LEU A 233 13.86 -9.52 22.17
N THR A 234 12.88 -10.03 22.91
CA THR A 234 11.51 -10.22 22.40
C THR A 234 10.87 -8.86 22.05
N ASN A 235 10.97 -7.87 22.95
CA ASN A 235 10.44 -6.54 22.69
C ASN A 235 11.13 -5.87 21.49
N ASN A 236 12.45 -5.96 21.38
CA ASN A 236 13.22 -5.43 20.27
C ASN A 236 12.86 -6.09 18.94
N LEU A 237 12.61 -7.41 18.94
CA LEU A 237 12.17 -8.14 17.74
C LEU A 237 10.78 -7.72 17.31
N LEU A 238 9.86 -7.54 18.27
CA LEU A 238 8.50 -7.07 18.00
C LEU A 238 8.49 -5.62 17.47
N ASP A 239 9.32 -4.76 18.05
CA ASP A 239 9.49 -3.38 17.59
C ASP A 239 10.09 -3.33 16.17
N LEU A 240 11.08 -4.17 15.85
CA LEU A 240 11.62 -4.32 14.50
C LEU A 240 10.55 -4.79 13.51
N ALA A 241 9.76 -5.79 13.91
CA ALA A 241 8.71 -6.32 13.06
C ALA A 241 7.64 -5.26 12.73
N ARG A 242 7.22 -4.46 13.72
CA ARG A 242 6.29 -3.34 13.51
C ARG A 242 6.88 -2.25 12.61
N GLY A 243 8.11 -1.84 12.83
CA GLY A 243 8.76 -0.81 12.04
C GLY A 243 8.94 -1.17 10.56
N ARG A 244 9.29 -2.42 10.23
CA ARG A 244 9.50 -2.88 8.84
C ARG A 244 8.23 -3.24 8.06
N LEU A 245 7.14 -3.52 8.76
CA LEU A 245 5.92 -4.03 8.13
C LEU A 245 4.93 -2.94 7.72
N GLY A 246 5.33 -1.67 7.76
CA GLY A 246 4.57 -0.55 7.19
C GLY A 246 3.59 0.14 8.15
N GLY A 247 3.42 -0.36 9.39
CA GLY A 247 2.59 0.29 10.41
C GLY A 247 3.30 1.43 11.16
N GLY A 248 4.63 1.54 11.01
CA GLY A 248 5.43 2.48 11.80
C GLY A 248 5.38 2.20 13.31
N PHE A 249 6.13 2.99 14.07
CA PHE A 249 5.98 2.97 15.54
C PHE A 249 4.74 3.76 15.93
N THR A 250 3.71 3.07 16.44
CA THR A 250 2.55 3.75 17.02
C THR A 250 2.98 4.47 18.29
N ILE A 251 2.79 5.77 18.34
CA ILE A 251 3.07 6.61 19.51
C ILE A 251 1.77 7.22 20.05
N GLU A 252 1.70 7.40 21.37
CA GLU A 252 0.62 8.10 22.06
C GLU A 252 1.16 9.40 22.68
N PRO A 253 1.35 10.48 21.89
CA PRO A 253 1.94 11.70 22.40
C PRO A 253 0.99 12.41 23.36
N ARG A 254 1.46 12.69 24.58
CA ARG A 254 0.74 13.41 25.63
C ARG A 254 1.56 14.64 26.05
N ALA A 255 0.89 15.76 26.28
CA ALA A 255 1.50 17.01 26.74
C ALA A 255 1.42 17.19 28.26
N ASP A 256 0.57 16.42 28.94
CA ASP A 256 0.22 16.56 30.35
C ASP A 256 1.20 15.90 31.34
N GLN A 257 2.24 15.25 30.82
CA GLN A 257 3.21 14.50 31.64
C GLN A 257 4.63 15.04 31.44
N ALA A 258 5.29 15.38 32.55
CA ALA A 258 6.67 15.83 32.55
C ALA A 258 7.62 14.71 32.04
N LEU A 259 8.52 15.05 31.10
CA LEU A 259 9.49 14.13 30.53
C LEU A 259 10.69 13.87 31.45
N ALA A 260 11.14 14.89 32.20
CA ALA A 260 12.34 14.78 33.07
C ALA A 260 12.28 13.59 34.06
N PRO A 261 11.19 13.30 34.76
CA PRO A 261 11.14 12.13 35.67
C PRO A 261 11.35 10.79 34.97
N ALA A 262 10.94 10.67 33.68
CA ALA A 262 11.17 9.44 32.92
C ALA A 262 12.65 9.28 32.52
N LEU A 263 13.32 10.38 32.18
CA LEU A 263 14.76 10.37 31.91
C LEU A 263 15.55 10.08 33.22
N ASP A 264 15.16 10.66 34.35
CA ASP A 264 15.76 10.41 35.66
C ASP A 264 15.62 8.94 36.07
N GLN A 265 14.48 8.32 35.79
CA GLN A 265 14.28 6.89 36.07
C GLN A 265 15.26 6.03 35.25
N VAL A 266 15.41 6.28 33.94
CA VAL A 266 16.37 5.55 33.09
C VAL A 266 17.80 5.74 33.58
N LEU A 267 18.16 6.98 34.01
CA LEU A 267 19.47 7.28 34.59
C LEU A 267 19.72 6.47 35.87
N ALA A 268 18.72 6.41 36.76
CA ALA A 268 18.85 5.66 38.01
C ALA A 268 19.04 4.15 37.75
N GLU A 269 18.26 3.59 36.80
CA GLU A 269 18.34 2.17 36.41
C GLU A 269 19.72 1.82 35.82
N LEU A 270 20.26 2.63 34.92
CA LEU A 270 21.53 2.36 34.26
C LEU A 270 22.72 2.66 35.15
N ARG A 271 22.64 3.64 36.07
CA ARG A 271 23.64 3.84 37.14
C ARG A 271 23.71 2.63 38.08
N ALA A 272 22.59 2.09 38.48
CA ALA A 272 22.53 0.89 39.33
C ALA A 272 23.09 -0.36 38.61
N ALA A 273 22.87 -0.46 37.27
CA ALA A 273 23.40 -1.57 36.47
C ALA A 273 24.88 -1.47 36.15
N SER A 274 25.45 -0.27 36.22
CA SER A 274 26.87 0.01 35.89
C SER A 274 27.49 0.98 36.92
N PRO A 275 27.63 0.55 38.19
CA PRO A 275 28.06 1.45 39.28
C PRO A 275 29.50 2.00 39.11
N GLU A 276 30.33 1.29 38.36
CA GLU A 276 31.73 1.72 38.07
C GLU A 276 31.79 2.81 36.98
N ARG A 277 30.64 3.16 36.35
CA ARG A 277 30.60 4.12 35.26
C ARG A 277 30.08 5.46 35.70
N GLU A 278 30.86 6.51 35.49
CA GLU A 278 30.40 7.87 35.74
C GLU A 278 29.45 8.35 34.63
N ILE A 279 28.27 8.86 35.01
CA ILE A 279 27.28 9.48 34.10
C ILE A 279 27.07 10.91 34.55
N ALA A 280 27.65 11.87 33.84
CA ALA A 280 27.45 13.29 34.05
C ALA A 280 26.17 13.75 33.31
N THR A 281 25.30 14.48 33.99
CA THR A 281 23.99 14.84 33.44
C THR A 281 23.75 16.34 33.53
N THR A 282 23.19 16.91 32.46
CA THR A 282 22.68 18.29 32.39
C THR A 282 21.28 18.25 31.77
N ILE A 283 20.27 18.41 32.60
CA ILE A 283 18.85 18.37 32.16
C ILE A 283 18.23 19.75 32.42
N ALA A 284 17.87 20.47 31.36
CA ALA A 284 17.24 21.79 31.34
C ALA A 284 16.01 21.75 30.41
N ILE A 285 14.93 21.15 30.90
CA ILE A 285 13.65 21.03 30.17
C ILE A 285 12.70 22.04 30.75
N ASP A 286 12.70 23.26 30.18
CA ASP A 286 11.96 24.40 30.70
C ASP A 286 10.57 24.57 30.03
N ALA A 287 10.29 23.82 28.97
CA ALA A 287 9.03 23.85 28.25
C ALA A 287 8.35 22.49 28.23
N PRO A 288 6.99 22.42 28.17
CA PRO A 288 6.27 21.17 27.98
C PRO A 288 6.67 20.50 26.65
N VAL A 289 6.88 19.19 26.69
CA VAL A 289 7.25 18.39 25.52
C VAL A 289 6.11 17.42 25.24
N ARG A 290 5.45 17.58 24.11
CA ARG A 290 4.38 16.64 23.67
C ARG A 290 4.98 15.39 23.06
N CYS A 291 5.05 14.31 23.80
CA CYS A 291 5.66 13.06 23.37
C CYS A 291 5.02 11.82 23.98
N ASP A 292 5.32 10.66 23.42
CA ASP A 292 5.16 9.38 24.11
C ASP A 292 6.35 9.17 25.03
N ARG A 293 6.15 9.46 26.31
CA ARG A 293 7.18 9.41 27.35
C ARG A 293 7.85 8.04 27.47
N ALA A 294 7.09 6.95 27.31
CA ALA A 294 7.64 5.60 27.41
C ALA A 294 8.58 5.29 26.22
N ARG A 295 8.21 5.74 25.03
CA ARG A 295 9.04 5.59 23.85
C ARG A 295 10.30 6.47 23.89
N ILE A 296 10.19 7.71 24.37
CA ILE A 296 11.39 8.56 24.57
C ILE A 296 12.32 7.96 25.63
N ALA A 297 11.79 7.41 26.71
CA ALA A 297 12.60 6.70 27.71
C ALA A 297 13.30 5.46 27.09
N GLN A 298 12.64 4.72 26.22
CA GLN A 298 13.21 3.60 25.46
C GLN A 298 14.33 4.07 24.52
N LEU A 299 14.12 5.15 23.76
CA LEU A 299 15.15 5.76 22.91
C LEU A 299 16.36 6.14 23.75
N PHE A 300 16.17 6.85 24.85
CA PHE A 300 17.22 7.28 25.74
C PHE A 300 17.97 6.10 26.36
N SER A 301 17.27 5.08 26.84
CA SER A 301 17.87 3.86 27.36
C SER A 301 18.76 3.17 26.31
N ASN A 302 18.33 3.09 25.05
CA ASN A 302 19.12 2.51 23.97
C ASN A 302 20.39 3.31 23.69
N LEU A 303 20.33 4.64 23.67
CA LEU A 303 21.49 5.50 23.47
C LEU A 303 22.47 5.41 24.63
N LEU A 304 21.98 5.50 25.87
CA LEU A 304 22.81 5.50 27.07
C LEU A 304 23.46 4.13 27.30
N ALA A 305 22.70 3.03 27.10
CA ALA A 305 23.28 1.68 27.17
C ALA A 305 24.37 1.48 26.11
N ASN A 306 24.17 1.98 24.88
CA ASN A 306 25.18 1.94 23.83
C ASN A 306 26.46 2.71 24.24
N ALA A 307 26.33 3.91 24.82
CA ALA A 307 27.45 4.73 25.29
C ALA A 307 28.24 4.08 26.46
N LEU A 308 27.51 3.41 27.39
CA LEU A 308 28.15 2.70 28.50
C LEU A 308 28.93 1.47 28.04
N ILE A 309 28.47 0.77 27.00
CA ILE A 309 29.11 -0.44 26.47
C ILE A 309 30.31 -0.12 25.58
N HIS A 310 30.15 0.85 24.69
CA HIS A 310 31.15 1.17 23.65
C HIS A 310 32.09 2.34 24.04
N GLY A 311 31.71 3.12 25.04
CA GLY A 311 32.53 4.23 25.53
C GLY A 311 33.75 3.76 26.32
N ALA A 312 34.83 4.56 26.30
CA ALA A 312 36.05 4.32 27.09
C ALA A 312 35.70 4.20 28.58
N GLN A 313 36.20 3.16 29.22
CA GLN A 313 35.81 2.77 30.58
C GLN A 313 36.27 3.80 31.66
N ASP A 314 37.34 4.51 31.38
CA ASP A 314 37.98 5.52 32.23
C ASP A 314 37.46 6.94 32.04
N LYS A 315 36.47 7.12 31.15
CA LYS A 315 35.87 8.43 30.83
C LYS A 315 34.38 8.47 31.14
N PRO A 316 33.85 9.61 31.62
CA PRO A 316 32.43 9.75 31.88
C PRO A 316 31.60 9.71 30.58
N VAL A 317 30.38 9.15 30.68
CA VAL A 317 29.34 9.37 29.68
C VAL A 317 28.58 10.64 30.05
N ARG A 318 28.38 11.54 29.08
CA ARG A 318 27.63 12.78 29.28
C ARG A 318 26.26 12.69 28.66
N VAL A 319 25.27 13.19 29.39
CA VAL A 319 23.88 13.30 28.94
C VAL A 319 23.47 14.75 29.03
N GLU A 320 22.99 15.29 27.93
CA GLU A 320 22.50 16.66 27.81
C GLU A 320 21.07 16.60 27.30
N ALA A 321 20.08 17.18 28.03
CA ALA A 321 18.71 17.30 27.60
C ALA A 321 18.24 18.75 27.79
N ARG A 322 17.68 19.36 26.75
CA ARG A 322 17.22 20.74 26.81
C ARG A 322 16.05 21.02 25.87
N THR A 323 15.30 22.06 26.20
CA THR A 323 14.31 22.68 25.29
C THR A 323 14.85 24.04 24.85
N CYS A 324 14.94 24.27 23.54
CA CYS A 324 15.46 25.50 22.97
C CYS A 324 14.90 25.69 21.56
N ASP A 325 14.55 26.92 21.20
CA ASP A 325 14.10 27.32 19.86
C ASP A 325 12.90 26.47 19.31
N GLY A 326 11.98 26.08 20.19
CA GLY A 326 10.82 25.27 19.80
C GLY A 326 11.13 23.77 19.60
N LEU A 327 12.33 23.34 19.96
CA LEU A 327 12.80 21.95 19.85
C LEU A 327 13.13 21.37 21.23
N PHE A 328 12.91 20.08 21.38
CA PHE A 328 13.53 19.26 22.40
C PHE A 328 14.77 18.58 21.82
N GLU A 329 15.88 18.69 22.52
CA GLU A 329 17.15 18.06 22.16
C GLU A 329 17.65 17.18 23.31
N LEU A 330 18.00 15.92 22.98
CA LEU A 330 18.61 14.96 23.89
C LEU A 330 19.90 14.42 23.25
N SER A 331 21.03 14.66 23.91
CA SER A 331 22.34 14.18 23.47
C SER A 331 22.97 13.20 24.47
N VAL A 332 23.52 12.11 23.96
CA VAL A 332 24.34 11.17 24.72
C VAL A 332 25.73 11.13 24.10
N ILE A 333 26.75 11.39 24.92
CA ILE A 333 28.12 11.59 24.48
C ILE A 333 29.04 10.67 25.26
N ASN A 334 29.89 9.95 24.55
CA ASN A 334 30.92 9.12 25.16
C ASN A 334 32.29 9.31 24.45
N ALA A 335 33.37 9.22 25.16
CA ALA A 335 34.71 9.03 24.58
C ALA A 335 34.85 7.58 24.12
N GLY A 336 35.68 7.32 23.11
CA GLY A 336 35.92 5.98 22.58
C GLY A 336 36.57 6.03 21.20
N ASP A 337 36.66 4.87 20.55
CA ASP A 337 37.28 4.77 19.25
C ASP A 337 36.47 5.54 18.20
N LEU A 338 37.19 6.19 17.28
CA LEU A 338 36.58 6.89 16.16
C LEU A 338 35.75 5.93 15.28
N ILE A 339 34.49 6.25 15.07
CA ILE A 339 33.64 5.53 14.13
C ILE A 339 33.87 6.10 12.72
N PRO A 340 34.40 5.31 11.78
CA PRO A 340 34.64 5.78 10.41
C PRO A 340 33.39 6.35 9.76
N PRO A 341 33.44 7.44 8.97
CA PRO A 341 32.29 8.06 8.33
C PRO A 341 31.44 7.10 7.46
N ALA A 342 32.08 6.12 6.85
CA ALA A 342 31.40 5.08 6.07
C ALA A 342 30.50 4.19 6.93
N LYS A 343 30.82 3.99 8.22
CA LYS A 343 30.04 3.19 9.16
C LYS A 343 28.96 4.01 9.86
N LEU A 344 29.12 5.34 10.02
CA LEU A 344 28.14 6.19 10.70
C LEU A 344 26.75 6.10 10.05
N ARG A 345 26.69 6.07 8.72
CA ARG A 345 25.42 5.95 7.98
C ARG A 345 24.71 4.61 8.22
N SER A 346 25.46 3.58 8.56
CA SER A 346 24.93 2.23 8.78
C SER A 346 24.57 1.92 10.22
N LEU A 347 24.92 2.82 11.19
CA LEU A 347 24.68 2.61 12.63
C LEU A 347 23.20 2.41 12.95
N PHE A 348 22.32 3.06 12.19
CA PHE A 348 20.87 3.00 12.37
C PHE A 348 20.20 1.89 11.55
N GLN A 349 20.98 1.06 10.85
CA GLN A 349 20.44 -0.11 10.16
C GLN A 349 20.25 -1.27 11.15
N PRO A 350 19.17 -2.05 11.02
CA PRO A 350 18.95 -3.19 11.89
C PRO A 350 20.05 -4.24 11.72
N PHE A 351 20.44 -4.87 12.83
CA PHE A 351 21.52 -5.88 12.93
C PHE A 351 22.94 -5.37 12.62
N PHE A 352 23.11 -4.08 12.39
CA PHE A 352 24.44 -3.52 12.15
C PHE A 352 25.24 -3.40 13.45
N ARG A 353 26.53 -3.74 13.39
CA ARG A 353 27.50 -3.64 14.50
C ARG A 353 28.83 -3.09 13.98
N ALA A 354 29.26 -1.96 14.49
CA ALA A 354 30.50 -1.31 14.06
C ALA A 354 31.78 -2.10 14.49
N SER A 355 31.73 -2.73 15.66
CA SER A 355 32.80 -3.60 16.19
C SER A 355 32.22 -4.66 17.13
N PRO A 356 32.69 -5.91 17.12
CA PRO A 356 32.33 -6.90 18.11
C PRO A 356 33.05 -6.57 19.45
N VAL A 357 32.26 -6.26 20.48
CA VAL A 357 32.79 -6.14 21.86
C VAL A 357 32.73 -7.52 22.51
N ALA A 358 33.87 -7.96 23.05
CA ALA A 358 33.98 -9.26 23.73
C ALA A 358 32.99 -9.31 24.92
N GLY A 359 32.17 -10.36 25.00
CA GLY A 359 31.19 -10.55 26.07
C GLY A 359 29.83 -9.88 25.89
N TYR A 360 29.63 -8.98 24.94
CA TYR A 360 28.33 -8.35 24.66
C TYR A 360 27.63 -8.99 23.48
N ARG A 361 26.44 -9.58 23.72
CA ARG A 361 25.62 -10.31 22.74
C ARG A 361 24.33 -9.57 22.35
N GLY A 362 24.40 -8.24 22.09
CA GLY A 362 23.25 -7.48 21.61
C GLY A 362 22.93 -7.81 20.14
N LEU A 363 21.64 -7.72 19.73
CA LEU A 363 21.20 -7.98 18.35
C LEU A 363 21.54 -6.86 17.35
N GLY A 364 22.09 -5.71 17.78
CA GLY A 364 22.30 -4.56 16.89
C GLY A 364 21.00 -3.87 16.50
N LEU A 365 19.97 -3.91 17.34
CA LEU A 365 18.67 -3.30 17.10
C LEU A 365 18.44 -1.99 17.87
N GLY A 366 19.21 -1.71 18.94
CA GLY A 366 18.96 -0.58 19.83
C GLY A 366 19.00 0.78 19.13
N LEU A 367 20.01 1.04 18.29
CA LEU A 367 20.12 2.29 17.54
C LEU A 367 19.07 2.40 16.41
N TYR A 368 18.72 1.29 15.78
CA TYR A 368 17.61 1.24 14.82
C TYR A 368 16.29 1.62 15.50
N ILE A 369 15.97 1.00 16.63
CA ILE A 369 14.74 1.29 17.40
C ILE A 369 14.73 2.75 17.86
N ALA A 370 15.87 3.29 18.31
CA ALA A 370 15.99 4.69 18.70
C ALA A 370 15.71 5.62 17.51
N SER A 371 16.21 5.31 16.31
CA SER A 371 15.94 6.07 15.09
C SER A 371 14.47 6.02 14.68
N GLU A 372 13.85 4.85 14.75
CA GLU A 372 12.43 4.70 14.43
C GLU A 372 11.52 5.48 15.42
N ILE A 373 11.85 5.45 16.72
CA ILE A 373 11.15 6.25 17.72
C ILE A 373 11.32 7.75 17.44
N ALA A 374 12.51 8.19 17.03
CA ALA A 374 12.76 9.57 16.66
C ALA A 374 11.88 10.00 15.45
N HIS A 375 11.86 9.19 14.40
CA HIS A 375 11.03 9.45 13.21
C HIS A 375 9.53 9.47 13.54
N ALA A 376 9.06 8.55 14.37
CA ALA A 376 7.65 8.51 14.78
C ALA A 376 7.22 9.79 15.52
N HIS A 377 8.13 10.46 16.23
CA HIS A 377 7.89 11.75 16.88
C HIS A 377 8.10 12.95 15.95
N GLY A 378 8.29 12.73 14.63
CA GLY A 378 8.58 13.80 13.67
C GLY A 378 9.96 14.44 13.85
N GLY A 379 10.86 13.74 14.55
CA GLY A 379 12.21 14.18 14.87
C GLY A 379 13.29 13.47 14.04
N THR A 380 14.54 13.75 14.40
CA THR A 380 15.74 13.15 13.81
C THR A 380 16.67 12.60 14.89
N LEU A 381 17.43 11.56 14.55
CA LEU A 381 18.53 11.04 15.38
C LEU A 381 19.80 11.02 14.56
N ASP A 382 20.77 11.83 14.98
CA ASP A 382 22.05 12.01 14.31
C ASP A 382 23.20 11.44 15.14
N ALA A 383 24.27 11.02 14.47
CA ALA A 383 25.50 10.57 15.09
C ALA A 383 26.72 11.31 14.51
N VAL A 384 27.54 11.84 15.38
CA VAL A 384 28.85 12.46 15.04
C VAL A 384 29.92 11.76 15.85
N SER A 385 31.02 11.35 15.21
CA SER A 385 32.16 10.76 15.87
C SER A 385 33.43 11.48 15.46
N THR A 386 34.23 11.85 16.45
CA THR A 386 35.54 12.49 16.32
C THR A 386 36.60 11.60 17.02
N ALA A 387 37.87 12.03 16.99
CA ALA A 387 38.90 11.34 17.74
C ALA A 387 38.73 11.46 19.27
N GLU A 388 37.92 12.42 19.75
CA GLU A 388 37.74 12.71 21.17
C GLU A 388 36.43 12.10 21.71
N GLU A 389 35.35 12.17 20.93
CA GLU A 389 34.05 11.74 21.39
C GLU A 389 33.13 11.24 20.25
N THR A 390 32.19 10.38 20.60
CA THR A 390 31.02 10.05 19.80
C THR A 390 29.78 10.65 20.46
N ARG A 391 29.00 11.39 19.69
CA ARG A 391 27.76 12.08 20.13
C ARG A 391 26.59 11.58 19.32
N PHE A 392 25.57 11.09 19.99
CA PHE A 392 24.24 10.84 19.42
C PHE A 392 23.30 11.95 19.86
N THR A 393 22.61 12.57 18.92
CA THR A 393 21.68 13.69 19.19
C THR A 393 20.33 13.41 18.60
N PHE A 394 19.32 13.33 19.46
CA PHE A 394 17.92 13.30 19.10
C PHE A 394 17.33 14.70 19.17
N ARG A 395 16.58 15.10 18.15
CA ARG A 395 15.86 16.38 18.06
C ARG A 395 14.44 16.15 17.61
N MET A 396 13.47 16.79 18.24
CA MET A 396 12.08 16.81 17.81
C MET A 396 11.41 18.15 18.12
N PRO A 397 10.34 18.55 17.38
CA PRO A 397 9.49 19.69 17.75
C PRO A 397 8.88 19.50 19.13
N LEU A 398 8.63 20.62 19.86
CA LEU A 398 7.93 20.54 21.15
C LEU A 398 6.45 20.15 21.05
N GLY A 399 5.84 20.32 19.85
CA GLY A 399 4.44 19.97 19.54
C GLY A 399 3.50 21.17 19.59
#